data_277efd836d29ef46eb9216922c22e43a
#
_entry.id   277efd836d29ef46eb9216922c22e43a
#
_cell.length_a   1.000
_cell.length_b   1.000
_cell.length_c   1.000
_cell.angle_alpha   90.00
_cell.angle_beta   90.00
_cell.angle_gamma   90.00
#
_symmetry.space_group_name_H-M   'P 1'
#
loop_
_entity.id
_entity.type
_entity.pdbx_description
1 polymer ?
#
loop_
_entity_poly.entity_id
_entity_poly.type
_entity_poly.pdbx_seq_one_letter_code
_entity_poly.pdbx_strand_id
1 'polypeptide(L)' 'MTERELRKLEGTIRVKMEDIRKQRVSLKDSGIGGLINSLKKVDEALYEKILVEYKKMIADSNIFR' A
#
# COMPACT_ATOMS: atom_id res chain seq x y z
N MET A 1 11.63 -4.90 13.82
CA MET A 1 11.79 -5.06 12.36
C MET A 1 13.03 -4.34 11.90
N THR A 2 13.87 -4.96 11.08
CA THR A 2 15.07 -4.35 10.55
C THR A 2 14.75 -3.40 9.41
N GLU A 3 15.69 -2.51 9.09
CA GLU A 3 15.53 -1.59 7.97
C GLU A 3 15.32 -2.33 6.65
N ARG A 4 16.01 -3.45 6.46
CA ARG A 4 15.87 -4.29 5.28
C ARG A 4 14.45 -4.82 5.15
N GLU A 5 13.87 -5.30 6.24
CA GLU A 5 12.50 -5.81 6.26
C GLU A 5 11.49 -4.69 5.99
N LEU A 6 11.76 -3.50 6.52
CA LEU A 6 10.91 -2.34 6.31
C LEU A 6 10.90 -1.94 4.83
N ARG A 7 12.07 -1.92 4.18
CA ARG A 7 12.18 -1.62 2.76
C ARG A 7 11.48 -2.67 1.90
N LYS A 8 11.58 -3.93 2.31
CA LYS A 8 10.92 -5.02 1.62
C LYS A 8 9.39 -4.88 1.73
N LEU A 9 8.90 -4.52 2.90
CA LEU A 9 7.48 -4.29 3.11
C LEU A 9 6.98 -3.12 2.26
N GLU A 10 7.73 -2.03 2.26
CA GLU A 10 7.40 -0.87 1.43
C GLU A 10 7.35 -1.25 -0.05
N GLY A 11 8.36 -1.97 -0.53
CA GLY A 11 8.39 -2.44 -1.90
C GLY A 11 7.19 -3.30 -2.26
N THR A 12 6.83 -4.21 -1.38
CA THR A 12 5.65 -5.07 -1.58
C THR A 12 4.38 -4.25 -1.68
N ILE A 13 4.22 -3.25 -0.80
CA ILE A 13 3.06 -2.36 -0.85
C ILE A 13 3.00 -1.60 -2.17
N ARG A 14 4.13 -1.08 -2.63
CA ARG A 14 4.18 -0.32 -3.88
C ARG A 14 3.85 -1.19 -5.09
N VAL A 15 4.33 -2.42 -5.11
CA VAL A 15 4.01 -3.37 -6.18
C VAL A 15 2.50 -3.66 -6.20
N LYS A 16 1.91 -3.87 -5.04
CA LYS A 16 0.48 -4.12 -4.95
C LYS A 16 -0.35 -2.91 -5.37
N MET A 17 0.09 -1.71 -5.01
CA MET A 17 -0.57 -0.49 -5.47
C MET A 17 -0.53 -0.38 -6.99
N GLU A 18 0.59 -0.71 -7.60
CA GLU A 18 0.73 -0.70 -9.05
C GLU A 18 -0.21 -1.73 -9.70
N ASP A 19 -0.30 -2.92 -9.13
CA ASP A 19 -1.20 -3.96 -9.65
C ASP A 19 -2.67 -3.55 -9.55
N ILE A 20 -3.06 -2.90 -8.46
CA ILE A 20 -4.41 -2.38 -8.30
C ILE A 20 -4.69 -1.29 -9.33
N ARG A 21 -3.75 -0.39 -9.50
CA ARG A 21 -3.86 0.72 -10.44
C ARG A 21 -4.01 0.24 -11.87
N LYS A 22 -3.33 -0.84 -12.24
CA LYS A 22 -3.41 -1.46 -13.55
C LYS A 22 -4.56 -2.47 -13.67
N GLN A 23 -5.36 -2.58 -12.62
CA GLN A 23 -6.52 -3.48 -12.57
C GLN A 23 -6.15 -4.97 -12.73
N ARG A 24 -4.95 -5.34 -12.31
CA ARG A 24 -4.51 -6.74 -12.34
C ARG A 24 -5.08 -7.54 -11.17
N VAL A 25 -5.35 -6.85 -10.07
CA VAL A 25 -5.89 -7.46 -8.86
C VAL A 25 -6.84 -6.46 -8.22
N SER A 26 -7.91 -6.95 -7.60
CA SER A 26 -8.84 -6.06 -6.92
C SER A 26 -8.24 -5.55 -5.62
N LEU A 27 -8.73 -4.42 -5.15
CA LEU A 27 -8.30 -3.82 -3.90
C LEU A 27 -8.45 -4.81 -2.74
N LYS A 28 -9.57 -5.49 -2.70
CA LYS A 28 -9.88 -6.47 -1.66
C LYS A 28 -8.94 -7.67 -1.70
N ASP A 29 -8.69 -8.20 -2.90
CA ASP A 29 -7.88 -9.40 -3.08
C ASP A 29 -6.38 -9.15 -2.88
N SER A 30 -5.94 -7.90 -3.02
CA SER A 30 -4.53 -7.55 -2.87
C SER A 30 -4.03 -7.69 -1.42
N GLY A 31 -4.92 -7.53 -0.44
CA GLY A 31 -4.53 -7.53 0.96
C GLY A 31 -3.72 -6.31 1.36
N ILE A 32 -3.75 -5.25 0.56
CA ILE A 32 -2.93 -4.07 0.79
C ILE A 32 -3.28 -3.35 2.10
N GLY A 33 -4.54 -3.38 2.50
CA GLY A 33 -4.97 -2.76 3.75
C GLY A 33 -4.26 -3.33 4.96
N GLY A 34 -4.09 -4.67 4.99
CA GLY A 34 -3.37 -5.35 6.05
C GLY A 34 -1.89 -4.99 6.09
N LEU A 35 -1.28 -4.88 4.90
CA LEU A 35 0.13 -4.49 4.79
C LEU A 35 0.35 -3.06 5.27
N ILE A 36 -0.50 -2.13 4.88
CA ILE A 36 -0.40 -0.74 5.32
C ILE A 36 -0.60 -0.64 6.83
N ASN A 37 -1.54 -1.40 7.37
CA ASN A 37 -1.79 -1.43 8.80
C ASN A 37 -0.58 -1.99 9.58
N SER A 38 0.09 -2.99 9.04
CA SER A 38 1.32 -3.52 9.63
C SER A 38 2.41 -2.46 9.62
N LEU A 39 2.51 -1.68 8.56
CA LEU A 39 3.48 -0.60 8.46
C LEU A 39 3.27 0.46 9.55
N LYS A 40 2.03 0.77 9.87
CA LYS A 40 1.70 1.71 10.93
C LYS A 40 2.34 1.34 12.26
N LYS A 41 2.39 0.05 12.57
CA LYS A 41 2.95 -0.45 13.82
C LYS A 41 4.47 -0.37 13.86
N VAL A 42 5.11 -0.28 12.71
CA VAL A 42 6.57 -0.33 12.59
C VAL A 42 7.17 1.05 12.36
N ASP A 43 6.58 1.83 11.47
CA ASP A 43 7.09 3.15 11.11
C ASP A 43 5.91 4.04 10.71
N GLU A 44 5.50 4.85 11.67
CA GLU A 44 4.34 5.72 11.47
C GLU A 44 4.57 6.79 10.40
N ALA A 45 5.78 7.31 10.29
CA ALA A 45 6.10 8.31 9.30
C ALA A 45 5.97 7.75 7.88
N LEU A 46 6.51 6.55 7.66
CA LEU A 46 6.40 5.87 6.38
C LEU A 46 4.94 5.46 6.11
N TYR A 47 4.24 5.03 7.16
CA TYR A 47 2.82 4.71 7.06
C TYR A 47 2.02 5.89 6.53
N GLU A 48 2.22 7.08 7.08
CA GLU A 48 1.50 8.27 6.64
C GLU A 48 1.80 8.62 5.20
N LYS A 49 3.06 8.50 4.80
CA LYS A 49 3.48 8.75 3.43
C LYS A 49 2.80 7.79 2.46
N ILE A 50 2.82 6.51 2.78
CA ILE A 50 2.19 5.46 1.96
C ILE A 50 0.67 5.66 1.93
N LEU A 51 0.07 6.02 3.06
CA LEU A 51 -1.36 6.24 3.13
C LEU A 51 -1.81 7.37 2.22
N VAL A 52 -1.05 8.46 2.14
CA VAL A 52 -1.35 9.56 1.22
C VAL A 52 -1.32 9.08 -0.23
N GLU A 53 -0.29 8.33 -0.60
CA GLU A 53 -0.17 7.76 -1.95
C GLU A 53 -1.32 6.80 -2.26
N TYR A 54 -1.70 5.98 -1.28
CA TYR A 54 -2.79 5.03 -1.42
C TYR A 54 -4.13 5.75 -1.66
N LYS A 55 -4.43 6.76 -0.86
CA LYS A 55 -5.67 7.54 -1.01
C LYS A 55 -5.72 8.25 -2.35
N LYS A 56 -4.60 8.78 -2.79
CA LYS A 56 -4.50 9.45 -4.07
C LYS A 56 -4.73 8.49 -5.22
N MET A 57 -4.16 7.31 -5.14
CA MET A 57 -4.36 6.26 -6.12
C MET A 57 -5.84 5.89 -6.26
N ILE A 58 -6.52 5.72 -5.14
CA ILE A 58 -7.94 5.38 -5.12
C ILE A 58 -8.78 6.48 -5.73
N ALA A 59 -8.49 7.74 -5.38
CA ALA A 59 -9.21 8.89 -5.91
C ALA A 59 -9.04 9.02 -7.42
N ASP A 60 -7.81 8.80 -7.90
CA ASP A 60 -7.47 8.97 -9.30
C ASP A 60 -8.01 7.86 -10.20
N SER A 61 -8.08 6.63 -9.69
CA SER A 61 -8.42 5.48 -10.52
C SER A 61 -9.87 5.01 -10.41
N ASN A 62 -10.67 5.62 -9.55
CA ASN A 62 -12.09 5.28 -9.38
C ASN A 62 -12.31 3.79 -9.07
N ILE A 63 -11.42 3.22 -8.27
CA ILE A 63 -11.41 1.79 -7.98
C ILE A 63 -12.68 1.30 -7.27
N PHE A 64 -13.39 2.19 -6.62
CA PHE A 64 -14.59 1.87 -5.85
C PHE A 64 -15.91 2.02 -6.62
N ARG A 65 -15.87 1.99 -7.88
CA ARG A 65 -17.11 2.00 -8.65
C ARG A 65 -17.65 0.60 -8.85
#